data_7fcff5ae0332ac53f5237bce4ab3d21c
#
_entry.id   7fcff5ae0332ac53f5237bce4ab3d21c
#
_cell.length_a   1.000
_cell.length_b   1.000
_cell.length_c   1.000
_cell.angle_alpha   90.00
_cell.angle_beta   90.00
_cell.angle_gamma   90.00
#
_symmetry.space_group_name_H-M   'P 1'
#
loop_
_entity.id
_entity.type
_entity.pdbx_description
1 polymer ?
#
loop_
_entity_poly.entity_id
_entity_poly.type
_entity_poly.pdbx_seq_one_letter_code
_entity_poly.pdbx_strand_id
1 'polypeptide(L)'
;MRIAIANAKGGVAKTTSSIYIASVIVSRGGRAVVYDADPQSSASLWASAAEQTAGPLTFDVLPANQATLRQLAAGSDPDEWAIIDAPPQGPTLDMAIKAADFVIVPASDSPMDLQQAWSTLDMARMSTPAALLLVKAERSTKAFHDTMDALNAMDTPRFDTIVPKAQSYKRSLGTNPHQLGKYRDLVTELQQIAGKQETMQGNYQPLARPVPFDDVLRQQNKTSKTAGEPLVMLSLRIPVSLKTRLKTTAAAHDLPMQQLLRAAIERELDRLGGGGQAD
;
A
#
# COMPACT_ATOMS: atom_id res chain seq x y z
N MET A 1 -4.85 -8.50 18.59
CA MET A 1 -5.08 -7.89 17.25
C MET A 1 -3.97 -8.27 16.29
N ARG A 2 -4.29 -8.64 15.05
CA ARG A 2 -3.31 -9.03 14.01
C ARG A 2 -3.22 -7.93 12.96
N ILE A 3 -1.99 -7.46 12.68
CA ILE A 3 -1.73 -6.39 11.71
C ILE A 3 -0.73 -6.89 10.68
N ALA A 4 -1.02 -6.77 9.39
CA ALA A 4 -0.03 -6.99 8.34
C ALA A 4 0.54 -5.67 7.84
N ILE A 5 1.85 -5.60 7.71
CA ILE A 5 2.55 -4.49 7.07
C ILE A 5 2.93 -4.95 5.66
N ALA A 6 2.16 -4.50 4.67
CA ALA A 6 2.21 -5.05 3.32
C ALA A 6 2.37 -3.97 2.25
N ASN A 7 3.25 -4.18 1.30
CA ASN A 7 3.33 -3.40 0.05
C ASN A 7 4.12 -4.23 -0.97
N ALA A 8 3.64 -4.26 -2.21
CA ALA A 8 4.31 -4.93 -3.32
C ALA A 8 5.68 -4.34 -3.65
N LYS A 9 5.98 -3.13 -3.17
CA LYS A 9 7.27 -2.49 -3.35
C LYS A 9 8.24 -2.81 -2.21
N GLY A 10 9.50 -3.09 -2.56
CA GLY A 10 10.62 -3.15 -1.62
C GLY A 10 11.06 -1.77 -1.14
N GLY A 11 11.64 -1.68 0.05
CA GLY A 11 12.25 -0.45 0.56
C GLY A 11 11.29 0.64 1.06
N VAL A 12 9.99 0.38 1.15
CA VAL A 12 8.97 1.33 1.68
C VAL A 12 8.80 1.25 3.20
N ALA A 13 9.83 0.85 3.92
CA ALA A 13 9.86 0.77 5.38
C ALA A 13 8.86 -0.22 6.02
N LYS A 14 8.52 -1.34 5.38
CA LYS A 14 7.70 -2.41 5.98
C LYS A 14 8.30 -2.88 7.31
N THR A 15 9.49 -3.47 7.27
CA THR A 15 10.20 -3.97 8.46
C THR A 15 10.41 -2.89 9.52
N THR A 16 10.80 -1.68 9.11
CA THR A 16 10.93 -0.56 10.07
C THR A 16 9.61 -0.31 10.78
N SER A 17 8.49 -0.28 10.05
CA SER A 17 7.17 -0.08 10.65
C SER A 17 6.79 -1.22 11.58
N SER A 18 7.06 -2.48 11.21
CA SER A 18 6.80 -3.66 12.04
C SER A 18 7.53 -3.57 13.38
N ILE A 19 8.84 -3.30 13.36
CA ILE A 19 9.66 -3.16 14.57
C ILE A 19 9.21 -1.98 15.44
N TYR A 20 8.95 -0.81 14.83
CA TYR A 20 8.56 0.38 15.59
C TYR A 20 7.17 0.28 16.21
N ILE A 21 6.20 -0.32 15.52
CA ILE A 21 4.86 -0.56 16.07
C ILE A 21 4.95 -1.49 17.27
N ALA A 22 5.69 -2.62 17.18
CA ALA A 22 5.94 -3.52 18.30
C ALA A 22 6.59 -2.81 19.48
N SER A 23 7.64 -2.01 19.22
CA SER A 23 8.34 -1.22 20.24
C SER A 23 7.40 -0.26 20.97
N VAL A 24 6.49 0.42 20.25
CA VAL A 24 5.51 1.32 20.87
C VAL A 24 4.53 0.55 21.75
N ILE A 25 3.99 -0.58 21.26
CA ILE A 25 3.02 -1.40 22.01
C ILE A 25 3.64 -1.85 23.32
N VAL A 26 4.85 -2.43 23.28
CA VAL A 26 5.56 -2.90 24.49
C VAL A 26 5.93 -1.73 25.40
N SER A 27 6.34 -0.58 24.87
CA SER A 27 6.62 0.62 25.69
C SER A 27 5.40 1.14 26.46
N ARG A 28 4.19 0.75 26.04
CA ARG A 28 2.91 1.06 26.70
C ARG A 28 2.41 -0.06 27.62
N GLY A 29 3.21 -1.11 27.83
CA GLY A 29 2.87 -2.26 28.68
C GLY A 29 2.03 -3.33 27.97
N GLY A 30 1.83 -3.22 26.66
CA GLY A 30 1.19 -4.26 25.85
C GLY A 30 2.15 -5.39 25.48
N ARG A 31 1.62 -6.46 24.90
CA ARG A 31 2.39 -7.60 24.35
C ARG A 31 2.37 -7.56 22.84
N ALA A 32 3.52 -7.77 22.20
CA ALA A 32 3.63 -7.80 20.75
C ALA A 32 4.61 -8.89 20.30
N VAL A 33 4.29 -9.52 19.16
CA VAL A 33 5.19 -10.44 18.44
C VAL A 33 5.24 -9.99 16.98
N VAL A 34 6.44 -9.93 16.41
CA VAL A 34 6.65 -9.68 14.98
C VAL A 34 6.86 -11.01 14.27
N TYR A 35 6.02 -11.30 13.30
CA TYR A 35 6.10 -12.47 12.43
C TYR A 35 6.78 -12.09 11.12
N ASP A 36 8.04 -12.48 10.97
CA ASP A 36 8.85 -12.20 9.77
C ASP A 36 8.50 -13.19 8.66
N ALA A 37 7.60 -12.80 7.77
CA ALA A 37 7.15 -13.62 6.65
C ALA A 37 7.86 -13.29 5.32
N ASP A 38 8.81 -12.33 5.33
CA ASP A 38 9.64 -12.02 4.16
C ASP A 38 10.80 -13.00 4.06
N PRO A 39 11.00 -13.71 2.91
CA PRO A 39 12.16 -14.58 2.70
C PRO A 39 13.51 -13.86 2.85
N GLN A 40 13.54 -12.53 2.74
CA GLN A 40 14.75 -11.74 3.02
C GLN A 40 15.06 -11.64 4.51
N SER A 41 14.15 -12.07 5.39
CA SER A 41 14.33 -12.15 6.84
C SER A 41 14.82 -10.85 7.49
N SER A 42 14.34 -9.71 7.00
CA SER A 42 14.85 -8.39 7.42
C SER A 42 14.54 -8.09 8.90
N ALA A 43 13.38 -8.52 9.42
CA ALA A 43 13.03 -8.34 10.82
C ALA A 43 13.85 -9.27 11.73
N SER A 44 14.05 -10.53 11.32
CA SER A 44 14.88 -11.50 12.01
C SER A 44 16.35 -11.05 12.08
N LEU A 45 16.89 -10.52 10.98
CA LEU A 45 18.25 -9.95 10.92
C LEU A 45 18.36 -8.72 11.83
N TRP A 46 17.32 -7.87 11.88
CA TRP A 46 17.29 -6.74 12.80
C TRP A 46 17.37 -7.21 14.26
N ALA A 47 16.55 -8.18 14.65
CA ALA A 47 16.56 -8.73 16.01
C ALA A 47 17.93 -9.31 16.40
N SER A 48 18.54 -10.11 15.52
CA SER A 48 19.86 -10.69 15.72
C SER A 48 20.96 -9.62 15.84
N ALA A 49 20.91 -8.57 15.03
CA ALA A 49 21.86 -7.47 15.11
C ALA A 49 21.69 -6.64 16.40
N ALA A 50 20.45 -6.44 16.84
CA ALA A 50 20.17 -5.74 18.10
C ALA A 50 20.74 -6.50 19.29
N GLU A 51 20.55 -7.82 19.36
CA GLU A 51 21.11 -8.67 20.42
C GLU A 51 22.63 -8.54 20.53
N GLN A 52 23.32 -8.45 19.38
CA GLN A 52 24.78 -8.36 19.34
C GLN A 52 25.33 -6.96 19.69
N THR A 53 24.54 -5.91 19.55
CA THR A 53 25.05 -4.52 19.64
C THR A 53 24.50 -3.72 20.81
N ALA A 54 23.18 -3.79 21.05
CA ALA A 54 22.48 -2.90 21.99
C ALA A 54 21.58 -3.67 23.00
N GLY A 55 21.65 -4.99 23.01
CA GLY A 55 20.77 -5.87 23.75
C GLY A 55 19.51 -6.24 22.95
N PRO A 56 18.83 -7.33 23.36
CA PRO A 56 17.70 -7.88 22.63
C PRO A 56 16.56 -6.88 22.53
N LEU A 57 15.72 -7.06 21.51
CA LEU A 57 14.44 -6.36 21.41
C LEU A 57 13.56 -6.74 22.61
N THR A 58 12.66 -5.86 22.99
CA THR A 58 11.74 -6.08 24.13
C THR A 58 10.52 -6.93 23.76
N PHE A 59 10.50 -7.49 22.57
CA PHE A 59 9.46 -8.36 22.00
C PHE A 59 10.10 -9.41 21.09
N ASP A 60 9.37 -10.49 20.84
CA ASP A 60 9.85 -11.57 19.98
C ASP A 60 9.71 -11.24 18.50
N VAL A 61 10.69 -11.67 17.70
CA VAL A 61 10.64 -11.69 16.24
C VAL A 61 10.77 -13.15 15.79
N LEU A 62 9.71 -13.70 15.23
CA LEU A 62 9.61 -15.09 14.85
C LEU A 62 9.57 -15.25 13.34
N PRO A 63 10.40 -16.10 12.73
CA PRO A 63 10.25 -16.47 11.33
C PRO A 63 8.86 -17.06 11.08
N ALA A 64 8.22 -16.62 10.00
CA ALA A 64 6.88 -17.07 9.65
C ALA A 64 6.81 -17.55 8.19
N ASN A 65 6.06 -18.60 7.99
CA ASN A 65 5.74 -19.13 6.67
C ASN A 65 4.22 -19.23 6.50
N GLN A 66 3.77 -19.75 5.35
CA GLN A 66 2.33 -19.90 5.10
C GLN A 66 1.61 -20.76 6.14
N ALA A 67 2.26 -21.76 6.74
CA ALA A 67 1.64 -22.58 7.77
C ALA A 67 1.44 -21.76 9.06
N THR A 68 2.45 -20.99 9.48
CA THR A 68 2.37 -20.06 10.61
C THR A 68 1.24 -19.04 10.39
N LEU A 69 1.16 -18.46 9.19
CA LEU A 69 0.12 -17.47 8.88
C LEU A 69 -1.29 -18.08 8.89
N ARG A 70 -1.46 -19.35 8.46
CA ARG A 70 -2.75 -20.05 8.59
C ARG A 70 -3.13 -20.28 10.06
N GLN A 71 -2.16 -20.60 10.91
CA GLN A 71 -2.42 -20.74 12.34
C GLN A 71 -2.84 -19.42 12.97
N LEU A 72 -2.18 -18.32 12.63
CA LEU A 72 -2.57 -16.98 13.05
C LEU A 72 -3.97 -16.61 12.58
N ALA A 73 -4.33 -16.96 11.34
CA ALA A 73 -5.67 -16.74 10.79
C ALA A 73 -6.76 -17.52 11.55
N ALA A 74 -6.44 -18.73 12.03
CA ALA A 74 -7.35 -19.56 12.81
C ALA A 74 -7.57 -19.04 14.24
N GLY A 75 -6.61 -18.29 14.79
CA GLY A 75 -6.69 -17.67 16.11
C GLY A 75 -5.34 -17.23 16.63
N SER A 76 -5.33 -16.18 17.42
CA SER A 76 -4.17 -15.65 18.13
C SER A 76 -4.57 -15.29 19.57
N ASP A 77 -3.59 -15.10 20.45
CA ASP A 77 -3.83 -14.61 21.80
C ASP A 77 -4.53 -13.24 21.72
N PRO A 78 -5.72 -13.05 22.32
CA PRO A 78 -6.47 -11.79 22.27
C PRO A 78 -5.71 -10.62 22.91
N ASP A 79 -4.84 -10.91 23.90
CA ASP A 79 -4.08 -9.90 24.64
C ASP A 79 -2.76 -9.53 23.95
N GLU A 80 -2.48 -10.13 22.78
CA GLU A 80 -1.24 -9.94 22.05
C GLU A 80 -1.47 -9.29 20.69
N TRP A 81 -0.55 -8.40 20.32
CA TRP A 81 -0.50 -7.83 18.98
C TRP A 81 0.43 -8.66 18.09
N ALA A 82 -0.12 -9.36 17.12
CA ALA A 82 0.62 -10.08 16.12
C ALA A 82 0.88 -9.17 14.91
N ILE A 83 2.15 -8.82 14.69
CA ILE A 83 2.55 -7.91 13.60
C ILE A 83 3.24 -8.73 12.52
N ILE A 84 2.66 -8.81 11.34
CA ILE A 84 3.17 -9.59 10.22
C ILE A 84 3.96 -8.68 9.29
N ASP A 85 5.28 -8.86 9.23
CA ASP A 85 6.15 -8.23 8.24
C ASP A 85 6.06 -9.01 6.92
N ALA A 86 5.27 -8.53 6.00
CA ALA A 86 4.91 -9.27 4.80
C ALA A 86 5.96 -9.13 3.68
N PRO A 87 6.16 -10.18 2.85
CA PRO A 87 6.98 -10.10 1.67
C PRO A 87 6.38 -9.13 0.63
N PRO A 88 7.16 -8.70 -0.39
CA PRO A 88 6.63 -7.79 -1.40
C PRO A 88 5.70 -8.47 -2.41
N GLN A 89 5.71 -9.80 -2.52
CA GLN A 89 4.91 -10.52 -3.52
C GLN A 89 4.75 -12.01 -3.18
N GLY A 90 3.86 -12.66 -3.92
CA GLY A 90 3.66 -14.10 -3.90
C GLY A 90 2.60 -14.56 -2.90
N PRO A 91 2.35 -15.88 -2.83
CA PRO A 91 1.26 -16.43 -2.03
C PRO A 91 1.36 -16.14 -0.53
N THR A 92 2.56 -15.86 -0.03
CA THR A 92 2.78 -15.49 1.37
C THR A 92 2.28 -14.08 1.66
N LEU A 93 2.37 -13.13 0.69
CA LEU A 93 1.77 -11.80 0.82
C LEU A 93 0.23 -11.93 0.96
N ASP A 94 -0.40 -12.68 0.07
CA ASP A 94 -1.85 -12.89 0.09
C ASP A 94 -2.31 -13.53 1.42
N MET A 95 -1.52 -14.48 1.92
CA MET A 95 -1.79 -15.14 3.19
C MET A 95 -1.62 -14.18 4.38
N ALA A 96 -0.59 -13.34 4.37
CA ALA A 96 -0.36 -12.33 5.40
C ALA A 96 -1.54 -11.34 5.49
N ILE A 97 -2.02 -10.87 4.34
CA ILE A 97 -3.20 -10.00 4.26
C ILE A 97 -4.43 -10.68 4.84
N LYS A 98 -4.71 -11.93 4.46
CA LYS A 98 -5.88 -12.68 4.93
C LYS A 98 -5.80 -13.09 6.40
N ALA A 99 -4.60 -13.23 6.96
CA ALA A 99 -4.39 -13.57 8.36
C ALA A 99 -4.56 -12.37 9.30
N ALA A 100 -4.53 -11.16 8.77
CA ALA A 100 -4.61 -9.93 9.55
C ALA A 100 -6.05 -9.47 9.79
N ASP A 101 -6.27 -8.75 10.88
CA ASP A 101 -7.50 -8.01 11.17
C ASP A 101 -7.46 -6.62 10.49
N PHE A 102 -6.26 -6.11 10.23
CA PHE A 102 -6.03 -4.83 9.56
C PHE A 102 -4.71 -4.83 8.78
N VAL A 103 -4.67 -4.16 7.63
CA VAL A 103 -3.47 -4.04 6.80
C VAL A 103 -3.00 -2.59 6.75
N ILE A 104 -1.73 -2.37 7.09
CA ILE A 104 -1.05 -1.10 6.89
C ILE A 104 -0.25 -1.18 5.59
N VAL A 105 -0.48 -0.23 4.68
CA VAL A 105 0.25 -0.15 3.41
C VAL A 105 1.19 1.06 3.46
N PRO A 106 2.48 0.88 3.84
CA PRO A 106 3.42 1.99 3.87
C PRO A 106 3.81 2.43 2.45
N ALA A 107 3.82 3.73 2.20
CA ALA A 107 4.26 4.34 0.94
C ALA A 107 5.06 5.61 1.20
N SER A 108 6.04 5.94 0.36
CA SER A 108 6.72 7.24 0.41
C SER A 108 5.97 8.28 -0.43
N ASP A 109 6.36 9.55 -0.29
CA ASP A 109 5.86 10.69 -1.07
C ASP A 109 6.38 10.72 -2.52
N SER A 110 6.47 9.54 -3.15
CA SER A 110 6.88 9.37 -4.53
C SER A 110 5.68 8.88 -5.38
N PRO A 111 5.42 9.47 -6.54
CA PRO A 111 4.31 9.04 -7.41
C PRO A 111 4.34 7.54 -7.76
N MET A 112 5.55 6.99 -7.90
CA MET A 112 5.75 5.58 -8.25
C MET A 112 5.45 4.65 -7.06
N ASP A 113 5.80 5.07 -5.82
CA ASP A 113 5.48 4.34 -4.60
C ASP A 113 3.98 4.38 -4.33
N LEU A 114 3.36 5.52 -4.56
CA LEU A 114 1.93 5.72 -4.37
C LEU A 114 1.11 4.82 -5.31
N GLN A 115 1.48 4.72 -6.58
CA GLN A 115 0.80 3.84 -7.54
C GLN A 115 0.83 2.37 -7.11
N GLN A 116 1.98 1.89 -6.59
CA GLN A 116 2.09 0.53 -6.09
C GLN A 116 1.36 0.32 -4.76
N ALA A 117 1.33 1.36 -3.93
CA ALA A 117 0.57 1.32 -2.69
C ALA A 117 -0.93 1.22 -2.94
N TRP A 118 -1.48 1.96 -3.93
CA TRP A 118 -2.90 1.82 -4.31
C TRP A 118 -3.23 0.40 -4.77
N SER A 119 -2.41 -0.20 -5.65
CA SER A 119 -2.64 -1.59 -6.09
C SER A 119 -2.62 -2.57 -4.92
N THR A 120 -1.72 -2.36 -3.95
CA THR A 120 -1.66 -3.20 -2.74
C THR A 120 -2.87 -2.94 -1.83
N LEU A 121 -3.29 -1.69 -1.69
CA LEU A 121 -4.44 -1.29 -0.89
C LEU A 121 -5.74 -1.90 -1.44
N ASP A 122 -5.93 -1.82 -2.75
CA ASP A 122 -7.10 -2.41 -3.43
C ASP A 122 -7.14 -3.92 -3.24
N MET A 123 -6.00 -4.61 -3.44
CA MET A 123 -5.89 -6.04 -3.20
C MET A 123 -6.20 -6.40 -1.74
N ALA A 124 -5.65 -5.67 -0.77
CA ALA A 124 -5.88 -5.93 0.65
C ALA A 124 -7.35 -5.73 1.01
N ARG A 125 -7.98 -4.68 0.55
CA ARG A 125 -9.38 -4.34 0.85
C ARG A 125 -10.41 -5.30 0.28
N MET A 126 -10.02 -6.19 -0.62
CA MET A 126 -10.90 -7.29 -1.07
C MET A 126 -11.23 -8.29 0.05
N SER A 127 -10.39 -8.38 1.09
CA SER A 127 -10.56 -9.36 2.18
C SER A 127 -10.38 -8.79 3.58
N THR A 128 -9.65 -7.70 3.73
CA THR A 128 -9.21 -7.18 5.04
C THR A 128 -9.25 -5.65 5.01
N PRO A 129 -9.74 -4.98 6.06
CA PRO A 129 -9.65 -3.53 6.18
C PRO A 129 -8.20 -3.07 6.05
N ALA A 130 -7.97 -2.02 5.27
CA ALA A 130 -6.63 -1.53 5.00
C ALA A 130 -6.57 -0.01 4.87
N ALA A 131 -5.45 0.58 5.27
CA ALA A 131 -5.15 2.00 5.09
C ALA A 131 -3.69 2.24 4.72
N LEU A 132 -3.45 3.31 3.97
CA LEU A 132 -2.13 3.77 3.59
C LEU A 132 -1.46 4.51 4.76
N LEU A 133 -0.19 4.22 5.01
CA LEU A 133 0.68 4.97 5.91
C LEU A 133 1.74 5.72 5.10
N LEU A 134 1.69 7.05 5.09
CA LEU A 134 2.74 7.82 4.43
C LEU A 134 4.00 7.83 5.30
N VAL A 135 5.10 7.29 4.75
CA VAL A 135 6.39 7.14 5.43
C VAL A 135 7.49 7.84 4.64
N LYS A 136 8.62 8.13 5.31
CA LYS A 136 9.77 8.85 4.71
C LYS A 136 9.38 10.19 4.08
N ALA A 137 8.31 10.82 4.54
CA ALA A 137 7.77 12.04 3.99
C ALA A 137 8.67 13.25 4.24
N GLU A 138 8.85 14.07 3.22
CA GLU A 138 9.55 15.36 3.29
C GLU A 138 8.56 16.50 3.06
N ARG A 139 7.87 16.94 4.12
CA ARG A 139 6.71 17.84 4.06
C ARG A 139 6.94 19.17 3.34
N SER A 140 8.18 19.62 3.23
CA SER A 140 8.53 20.87 2.54
C SER A 140 8.68 20.72 1.03
N THR A 141 8.55 19.51 0.49
CA THR A 141 8.76 19.23 -0.93
C THR A 141 7.47 19.34 -1.74
N LYS A 142 7.60 19.72 -3.00
CA LYS A 142 6.49 19.68 -3.95
C LYS A 142 5.94 18.26 -4.10
N ALA A 143 6.80 17.25 -4.12
CA ALA A 143 6.40 15.84 -4.21
C ALA A 143 5.45 15.43 -3.08
N PHE A 144 5.69 15.90 -1.85
CA PHE A 144 4.79 15.67 -0.73
C PHE A 144 3.41 16.30 -0.97
N HIS A 145 3.36 17.56 -1.41
CA HIS A 145 2.10 18.24 -1.67
C HIS A 145 1.32 17.58 -2.82
N ASP A 146 1.99 17.28 -3.94
CA ASP A 146 1.40 16.56 -5.06
C ASP A 146 0.84 15.18 -4.63
N THR A 147 1.55 14.47 -3.71
CA THR A 147 1.10 13.21 -3.13
C THR A 147 -0.16 13.39 -2.28
N MET A 148 -0.19 14.40 -1.41
CA MET A 148 -1.37 14.68 -0.57
C MET A 148 -2.59 15.04 -1.41
N ASP A 149 -2.42 15.84 -2.45
CA ASP A 149 -3.48 16.20 -3.38
C ASP A 149 -4.03 14.95 -4.12
N ALA A 150 -3.14 14.06 -4.57
CA ALA A 150 -3.53 12.80 -5.20
C ALA A 150 -4.30 11.88 -4.24
N LEU A 151 -3.84 11.74 -2.99
CA LEU A 151 -4.53 10.96 -1.95
C LEU A 151 -5.92 11.52 -1.63
N ASN A 152 -6.07 12.86 -1.59
CA ASN A 152 -7.35 13.52 -1.38
C ASN A 152 -8.28 13.34 -2.59
N ALA A 153 -7.77 13.54 -3.80
CA ALA A 153 -8.56 13.38 -5.02
C ALA A 153 -9.11 11.97 -5.23
N MET A 154 -8.38 10.96 -4.75
CA MET A 154 -8.77 9.55 -4.82
C MET A 154 -9.52 9.05 -3.58
N ASP A 155 -9.81 9.93 -2.61
CA ASP A 155 -10.40 9.57 -1.31
C ASP A 155 -9.72 8.32 -0.69
N THR A 156 -8.38 8.32 -0.73
CA THR A 156 -7.59 7.16 -0.32
C THR A 156 -7.65 6.96 1.20
N PRO A 157 -8.10 5.80 1.69
CA PRO A 157 -8.05 5.49 3.11
C PRO A 157 -6.61 5.53 3.62
N ARG A 158 -6.34 6.39 4.59
CA ARG A 158 -5.01 6.58 5.14
C ARG A 158 -5.04 6.96 6.61
N PHE A 159 -3.92 6.76 7.27
CA PHE A 159 -3.69 7.28 8.60
C PHE A 159 -3.47 8.80 8.56
N ASP A 160 -3.93 9.51 9.58
CA ASP A 160 -3.61 10.92 9.79
C ASP A 160 -2.12 11.09 10.15
N THR A 161 -1.56 10.08 10.79
CA THR A 161 -0.12 10.03 11.09
C THR A 161 0.71 9.93 9.82
N ILE A 162 1.68 10.85 9.68
CA ILE A 162 2.69 10.85 8.62
C ILE A 162 4.06 10.67 9.27
N VAL A 163 4.77 9.61 8.89
CA VAL A 163 6.14 9.31 9.39
C VAL A 163 7.15 10.05 8.54
N PRO A 164 7.89 11.04 9.11
CA PRO A 164 8.83 11.82 8.34
C PRO A 164 10.09 11.03 7.96
N LYS A 165 10.79 11.47 6.95
CA LYS A 165 12.15 11.04 6.66
C LYS A 165 13.07 11.57 7.74
N ALA A 166 13.58 10.70 8.61
CA ALA A 166 14.47 11.09 9.70
C ALA A 166 15.68 10.15 9.82
N GLN A 167 16.81 10.72 10.20
CA GLN A 167 18.04 9.95 10.40
C GLN A 167 17.94 9.00 11.61
N SER A 168 17.11 9.33 12.60
CA SER A 168 16.85 8.45 13.76
C SER A 168 16.34 7.08 13.32
N TYR A 169 15.44 6.99 12.34
CA TYR A 169 14.95 5.72 11.81
C TYR A 169 16.02 4.89 11.09
N LYS A 170 16.97 5.55 10.41
CA LYS A 170 18.10 4.85 9.77
C LYS A 170 19.10 4.34 10.78
N ARG A 171 19.40 5.14 11.82
CA ARG A 171 20.38 4.80 12.87
C ARG A 171 19.88 3.69 13.80
N SER A 172 18.58 3.49 13.91
CA SER A 172 18.01 2.44 14.75
C SER A 172 18.04 1.04 14.12
N LEU A 173 18.45 0.95 12.84
CA LEU A 173 18.52 -0.35 12.16
C LEU A 173 19.45 -1.30 12.91
N GLY A 174 18.95 -2.49 13.28
CA GLY A 174 19.70 -3.45 14.07
C GLY A 174 19.94 -3.04 15.53
N THR A 175 19.11 -2.17 16.09
CA THR A 175 19.14 -1.78 17.51
C THR A 175 17.74 -1.85 18.11
N ASN A 176 17.63 -1.74 19.45
CA ASN A 176 16.35 -1.54 20.12
C ASN A 176 15.91 -0.06 19.98
N PRO A 177 14.82 0.27 19.29
CA PRO A 177 14.43 1.67 19.07
C PRO A 177 13.98 2.36 20.36
N HIS A 178 14.68 3.41 20.77
CA HIS A 178 14.30 4.22 21.93
C HIS A 178 13.51 5.48 21.53
N GLN A 179 13.79 6.07 20.36
CA GLN A 179 13.10 7.24 19.84
C GLN A 179 11.97 6.82 18.89
N LEU A 180 10.79 6.56 19.46
CA LEU A 180 9.67 5.97 18.72
C LEU A 180 8.92 6.95 17.80
N GLY A 181 9.17 8.25 17.93
CA GLY A 181 8.69 9.29 17.01
C GLY A 181 7.19 9.18 16.69
N LYS A 182 6.86 9.37 15.43
CA LYS A 182 5.48 9.34 14.93
C LYS A 182 4.79 7.96 15.00
N TYR A 183 5.52 6.89 15.22
CA TYR A 183 4.88 5.59 15.45
C TYR A 183 4.07 5.53 16.73
N ARG A 184 4.31 6.42 17.72
CA ARG A 184 3.44 6.57 18.89
C ARG A 184 2.03 7.02 18.50
N ASP A 185 1.95 8.01 17.61
CA ASP A 185 0.67 8.54 17.12
C ASP A 185 -0.05 7.47 16.29
N LEU A 186 0.67 6.77 15.40
CA LEU A 186 0.14 5.66 14.62
C LEU A 186 -0.48 4.56 15.47
N VAL A 187 0.21 4.11 16.53
CA VAL A 187 -0.34 3.08 17.43
C VAL A 187 -1.58 3.58 18.17
N THR A 188 -1.67 4.88 18.45
CA THR A 188 -2.89 5.47 19.04
C THR A 188 -4.07 5.40 18.05
N GLU A 189 -3.85 5.71 16.78
CA GLU A 189 -4.88 5.53 15.73
C GLU A 189 -5.28 4.06 15.56
N LEU A 190 -4.32 3.14 15.58
CA LEU A 190 -4.59 1.68 15.51
C LEU A 190 -5.43 1.18 16.70
N GLN A 191 -5.15 1.66 17.92
CA GLN A 191 -5.94 1.32 19.10
C GLN A 191 -7.38 1.83 19.00
N GLN A 192 -7.59 3.01 18.42
CA GLN A 192 -8.93 3.54 18.16
C GLN A 192 -9.68 2.70 17.10
N ILE A 193 -8.99 2.22 16.08
CA ILE A 193 -9.57 1.32 15.07
C ILE A 193 -9.96 0.00 15.72
N ALA A 194 -9.08 -0.60 16.54
CA ALA A 194 -9.35 -1.84 17.27
C ALA A 194 -10.58 -1.71 18.17
N GLY A 195 -10.65 -0.66 18.99
CA GLY A 195 -11.80 -0.42 19.87
C GLY A 195 -13.13 -0.20 19.13
N LYS A 196 -13.09 0.40 17.94
CA LYS A 196 -14.28 0.52 17.08
C LYS A 196 -14.72 -0.83 16.48
N GLN A 197 -13.77 -1.72 16.14
CA GLN A 197 -14.08 -3.05 15.64
C GLN A 197 -14.75 -3.93 16.70
N GLU A 198 -14.30 -3.87 17.95
CA GLU A 198 -14.94 -4.58 19.08
C GLU A 198 -16.38 -4.10 19.30
N THR A 199 -16.63 -2.79 19.18
CA THR A 199 -17.97 -2.21 19.33
C THR A 199 -18.88 -2.53 18.13
N MET A 200 -18.33 -2.74 16.93
CA MET A 200 -19.08 -3.06 15.71
C MET A 200 -19.34 -4.56 15.52
N GLN A 201 -18.59 -5.46 16.15
CA GLN A 201 -18.86 -6.91 16.07
C GLN A 201 -20.22 -7.29 16.66
N GLY A 202 -20.85 -6.42 17.48
CA GLY A 202 -22.24 -6.58 17.92
C GLY A 202 -23.30 -6.22 16.86
N ASN A 203 -22.96 -5.49 15.78
CA ASN A 203 -23.93 -5.00 14.78
C ASN A 203 -23.42 -5.06 13.34
N TYR A 204 -22.42 -5.89 13.02
CA TYR A 204 -21.86 -5.96 11.69
C TYR A 204 -22.78 -6.74 10.74
N GLN A 205 -23.52 -6.04 9.89
CA GLN A 205 -23.93 -6.56 8.59
C GLN A 205 -22.76 -6.38 7.60
N PRO A 206 -22.31 -7.45 6.92
CA PRO A 206 -21.29 -7.31 5.88
C PRO A 206 -21.76 -6.26 4.87
N LEU A 207 -20.97 -5.22 4.65
CA LEU A 207 -21.17 -4.32 3.51
C LEU A 207 -21.29 -5.21 2.26
N ALA A 208 -22.31 -4.96 1.45
CA ALA A 208 -22.54 -5.64 0.20
C ALA A 208 -21.21 -5.78 -0.56
N ARG A 209 -21.03 -6.95 -1.19
CA ARG A 209 -19.81 -7.29 -1.95
C ARG A 209 -19.29 -6.07 -2.70
N PRO A 210 -17.97 -5.80 -2.70
CA PRO A 210 -17.41 -4.72 -3.52
C PRO A 210 -17.99 -4.86 -4.92
N VAL A 211 -18.60 -3.80 -5.41
CA VAL A 211 -19.13 -3.76 -6.77
C VAL A 211 -17.93 -3.98 -7.69
N PRO A 212 -17.94 -4.94 -8.61
CA PRO A 212 -16.86 -5.14 -9.55
C PRO A 212 -16.49 -3.81 -10.21
N PHE A 213 -15.23 -3.58 -10.46
CA PHE A 213 -14.72 -2.31 -11.04
C PHE A 213 -15.49 -1.89 -12.31
N ASP A 214 -15.94 -2.87 -13.10
CA ASP A 214 -16.83 -2.66 -14.27
C ASP A 214 -18.18 -2.05 -13.92
N ASP A 215 -18.72 -2.34 -12.74
CA ASP A 215 -20.03 -1.79 -12.30
C ASP A 215 -19.87 -0.37 -11.73
N VAL A 216 -18.69 -0.04 -11.15
CA VAL A 216 -18.37 1.32 -10.73
C VAL A 216 -18.24 2.24 -11.96
N LEU A 217 -17.62 1.75 -13.03
CA LEU A 217 -17.56 2.47 -14.32
C LEU A 217 -18.94 2.66 -14.94
N ARG A 218 -19.85 1.68 -14.80
CA ARG A 218 -21.23 1.81 -15.27
C ARG A 218 -22.07 2.80 -14.47
N GLN A 219 -21.80 2.97 -13.17
CA GLN A 219 -22.50 3.96 -12.34
C GLN A 219 -22.01 5.39 -12.58
N GLN A 220 -20.72 5.59 -12.82
CA GLN A 220 -20.18 6.92 -13.17
C GLN A 220 -20.70 7.41 -14.54
N ASN A 221 -20.95 6.49 -15.47
CA ASN A 221 -21.54 6.82 -16.78
C ASN A 221 -23.03 7.19 -16.72
N LYS A 222 -23.74 6.99 -15.59
CA LYS A 222 -25.17 7.40 -15.45
C LYS A 222 -25.35 8.86 -15.00
N THR A 223 -24.31 9.54 -14.55
CA THR A 223 -24.39 10.91 -14.05
C THR A 223 -23.82 11.97 -15.01
N SER A 224 -23.16 11.60 -16.08
CA SER A 224 -22.74 12.54 -17.15
C SER A 224 -23.59 12.36 -18.41
N LYS A 225 -24.65 13.15 -18.51
CA LYS A 225 -25.36 13.38 -19.78
C LYS A 225 -24.52 14.27 -20.69
N THR A 226 -23.46 13.75 -21.25
CA THR A 226 -22.84 14.23 -22.48
C THR A 226 -22.31 13.00 -23.22
N ALA A 227 -22.84 12.77 -24.39
CA ALA A 227 -22.60 11.60 -25.22
C ALA A 227 -21.11 11.50 -25.61
N GLY A 228 -20.40 10.56 -25.00
CA GLY A 228 -19.08 10.11 -25.40
C GLY A 228 -18.98 8.61 -25.17
N GLU A 229 -18.41 7.89 -26.12
CA GLU A 229 -18.15 6.46 -26.02
C GLU A 229 -17.36 6.13 -24.73
N PRO A 230 -17.68 5.00 -24.04
CA PRO A 230 -16.96 4.61 -22.82
C PRO A 230 -15.47 4.37 -23.12
N LEU A 231 -14.59 5.02 -22.34
CA LEU A 231 -13.14 4.86 -22.47
C LEU A 231 -12.70 3.60 -21.74
N VAL A 232 -11.93 2.74 -22.41
CA VAL A 232 -11.26 1.57 -21.81
C VAL A 232 -9.75 1.79 -21.76
N MET A 233 -9.09 1.25 -20.73
CA MET A 233 -7.64 1.38 -20.60
C MET A 233 -6.95 0.39 -21.57
N LEU A 234 -6.07 0.90 -22.43
CA LEU A 234 -5.21 0.12 -23.29
C LEU A 234 -3.75 0.27 -22.84
N SER A 235 -3.08 -0.84 -22.52
CA SER A 235 -1.66 -0.85 -22.18
C SER A 235 -0.83 -1.23 -23.40
N LEU A 236 0.04 -0.31 -23.85
CA LEU A 236 0.89 -0.51 -25.03
C LEU A 236 2.37 -0.40 -24.64
N ARG A 237 3.19 -1.39 -25.02
CA ARG A 237 4.65 -1.31 -24.95
C ARG A 237 5.20 -0.75 -26.25
N ILE A 238 5.84 0.42 -26.20
CA ILE A 238 6.40 1.10 -27.37
C ILE A 238 7.91 1.32 -27.18
N PRO A 239 8.69 1.37 -28.26
CA PRO A 239 10.11 1.73 -28.23
C PRO A 239 10.34 3.11 -27.60
N VAL A 240 11.48 3.27 -26.91
CA VAL A 240 11.84 4.54 -26.23
C VAL A 240 11.89 5.71 -27.24
N SER A 241 12.40 5.46 -28.45
CA SER A 241 12.46 6.45 -29.54
C SER A 241 11.08 6.97 -29.94
N LEU A 242 10.08 6.07 -30.02
CA LEU A 242 8.70 6.44 -30.33
C LEU A 242 8.05 7.23 -29.20
N LYS A 243 8.32 6.84 -27.94
CA LYS A 243 7.86 7.57 -26.76
C LYS A 243 8.41 9.00 -26.72
N THR A 244 9.70 9.17 -27.06
CA THR A 244 10.33 10.50 -27.12
C THR A 244 9.70 11.35 -28.22
N ARG A 245 9.50 10.82 -29.41
CA ARG A 245 8.82 11.51 -30.50
C ARG A 245 7.41 11.94 -30.13
N LEU A 246 6.62 11.06 -29.53
CA LEU A 246 5.26 11.39 -29.05
C LEU A 246 5.28 12.55 -28.05
N LYS A 247 6.21 12.53 -27.09
CA LYS A 247 6.37 13.62 -26.12
C LYS A 247 6.70 14.96 -26.79
N THR A 248 7.67 14.95 -27.69
CA THR A 248 8.11 16.17 -28.38
C THR A 248 7.00 16.74 -29.28
N THR A 249 6.30 15.86 -30.02
CA THR A 249 5.19 16.28 -30.88
C THR A 249 4.00 16.82 -30.08
N ALA A 250 3.64 16.15 -28.97
CA ALA A 250 2.57 16.60 -28.10
C ALA A 250 2.85 17.98 -27.51
N ALA A 251 4.09 18.20 -27.03
CA ALA A 251 4.54 19.49 -26.51
C ALA A 251 4.56 20.59 -27.58
N ALA A 252 4.97 20.27 -28.84
CA ALA A 252 5.00 21.22 -29.93
C ALA A 252 3.60 21.72 -30.38
N HIS A 253 2.57 20.90 -30.10
CA HIS A 253 1.18 21.22 -30.45
C HIS A 253 0.31 21.57 -29.24
N ASP A 254 0.89 21.72 -28.07
CA ASP A 254 0.19 22.00 -26.80
C ASP A 254 -0.98 21.04 -26.52
N LEU A 255 -0.78 19.77 -26.86
CA LEU A 255 -1.77 18.70 -26.72
C LEU A 255 -1.32 17.66 -25.68
N PRO A 256 -2.25 17.10 -24.86
CA PRO A 256 -1.95 15.93 -24.03
C PRO A 256 -1.49 14.75 -24.91
N MET A 257 -0.42 14.06 -24.49
CA MET A 257 0.15 12.90 -25.23
C MET A 257 -0.91 11.82 -25.52
N GLN A 258 -1.86 11.60 -24.60
CA GLN A 258 -2.97 10.67 -24.79
C GLN A 258 -3.90 11.07 -25.93
N GLN A 259 -4.18 12.35 -26.08
CA GLN A 259 -5.03 12.87 -27.15
C GLN A 259 -4.35 12.73 -28.51
N LEU A 260 -3.04 13.02 -28.59
CA LEU A 260 -2.26 12.82 -29.81
C LEU A 260 -2.21 11.32 -30.21
N LEU A 261 -2.01 10.44 -29.22
CA LEU A 261 -1.97 8.99 -29.46
C LEU A 261 -3.31 8.46 -29.94
N ARG A 262 -4.41 8.91 -29.32
CA ARG A 262 -5.78 8.55 -29.73
C ARG A 262 -6.07 8.96 -31.16
N ALA A 263 -5.80 10.21 -31.52
CA ALA A 263 -6.00 10.71 -32.88
C ALA A 263 -5.14 9.98 -33.93
N ALA A 264 -3.93 9.57 -33.56
CA ALA A 264 -3.07 8.79 -34.45
C ALA A 264 -3.59 7.37 -34.67
N ILE A 265 -4.12 6.71 -33.62
CA ILE A 265 -4.73 5.38 -33.71
C ILE A 265 -6.02 5.43 -34.53
N GLU A 266 -6.91 6.37 -34.26
CA GLU A 266 -8.17 6.56 -35.01
C GLU A 266 -7.89 6.75 -36.51
N ARG A 267 -6.96 7.65 -36.85
CA ARG A 267 -6.57 7.89 -38.27
C ARG A 267 -6.01 6.64 -38.95
N GLU A 268 -5.25 5.84 -38.25
CA GLU A 268 -4.67 4.61 -38.85
C GLU A 268 -5.72 3.52 -38.99
N LEU A 269 -6.66 3.40 -38.05
CA LEU A 269 -7.80 2.48 -38.15
C LEU A 269 -8.71 2.87 -39.34
N ASP A 270 -8.99 4.16 -39.53
CA ASP A 270 -9.76 4.64 -40.68
C ASP A 270 -9.05 4.34 -42.01
N ARG A 271 -7.72 4.49 -42.05
CA ARG A 271 -6.91 4.13 -43.21
C ARG A 271 -6.95 2.63 -43.53
N LEU A 272 -6.95 1.78 -42.52
CA LEU A 272 -6.99 0.33 -42.68
C LEU A 272 -8.42 -0.19 -42.92
N GLY A 273 -9.44 0.47 -42.33
CA GLY A 273 -10.85 0.08 -42.49
C GLY A 273 -11.47 0.56 -43.81
N GLY A 274 -10.93 1.57 -44.44
CA GLY A 274 -11.39 2.07 -45.76
C GLY A 274 -10.91 1.26 -46.96
N GLY A 275 -10.21 0.14 -46.76
CA GLY A 275 -9.71 -0.71 -47.85
C GLY A 275 -10.57 -1.94 -48.20
N GLY A 276 -11.77 -2.08 -47.66
CA GLY A 276 -12.62 -3.25 -47.80
C GLY A 276 -13.97 -2.99 -48.46
N GLN A 277 -13.98 -2.39 -49.66
CA GLN A 277 -15.11 -2.53 -50.59
C GLN A 277 -14.64 -2.24 -52.01
N ALA A 278 -14.15 -3.27 -52.67
CA ALA A 278 -14.16 -3.41 -54.13
C ALA A 278 -13.79 -4.88 -54.43
N ASP A 279 -14.73 -5.66 -54.66
CA ASP A 279 -15.09 -6.71 -55.60
C ASP A 279 -15.91 -7.82 -54.97
#